data_8549bc0d6b30eb40c16feddd45343f1c
#
_entry.id   8549bc0d6b30eb40c16feddd45343f1c
#
_cell.length_a   1.000
_cell.length_b   1.000
_cell.length_c   1.000
_cell.angle_alpha   90.00
_cell.angle_beta   90.00
_cell.angle_gamma   90.00
#
_symmetry.space_group_name_H-M   'P 1'
#
loop_
_entity.id
_entity.type
_entity.pdbx_description
1 polymer ?
#
loop_
_entity_poly.entity_id
_entity_poly.type
_entity_poly.pdbx_seq_one_letter_code
_entity_poly.pdbx_strand_id
1 'polypeptide(L)'
;MTEKILIREFIKDKNVGAVFSAGRNVIKKMLESIDFNKACLLVEYGPGKGVITTHLLERMRKDAVLFVFETNEMFVKELLNIRDERLVIINEDAYNAQTILKNRYKINKVDYVISTIPFTFFDRRKRKRVISKTYNLLNENGKFITYQYTGLIYQLIKQRFHQTRVMAAVLNIPPAIIFTGIK
;
A
#
# COMPACT_ATOMS: atom_id res chain seq x y z
N MET A 1 11.93 1.44 23.39
CA MET A 1 12.10 0.46 22.30
C MET A 1 11.77 1.18 21.01
N THR A 2 12.73 1.30 20.10
CA THR A 2 12.53 2.08 18.87
C THR A 2 11.60 1.33 17.91
N GLU A 3 10.72 2.03 17.23
CA GLU A 3 9.74 1.56 16.23
C GLU A 3 10.37 0.58 15.21
N LYS A 4 11.62 0.84 14.82
CA LYS A 4 12.41 -0.05 13.95
C LYS A 4 12.69 -1.43 14.55
N ILE A 5 12.83 -1.54 15.88
CA ILE A 5 13.10 -2.82 16.54
C ILE A 5 11.82 -3.66 16.59
N LEU A 6 10.68 -3.05 16.91
CA LEU A 6 9.38 -3.72 16.91
C LEU A 6 9.00 -4.24 15.52
N ILE A 7 9.20 -3.44 14.50
CA ILE A 7 8.95 -3.85 13.10
C ILE A 7 9.91 -4.97 12.69
N ARG A 8 11.19 -4.90 13.09
CA ARG A 8 12.20 -5.93 12.77
C ARG A 8 11.94 -7.25 13.47
N GLU A 9 11.58 -7.23 14.76
CA GLU A 9 11.23 -8.44 15.51
C GLU A 9 9.93 -9.06 14.99
N PHE A 10 8.96 -8.21 14.66
CA PHE A 10 7.69 -8.61 14.06
C PHE A 10 7.87 -9.30 12.69
N ILE A 11 8.80 -8.84 11.86
CA ILE A 11 9.09 -9.43 10.55
C ILE A 11 9.93 -10.72 10.67
N LYS A 12 10.71 -10.88 11.75
CA LYS A 12 11.51 -12.10 12.02
C LYS A 12 10.67 -13.32 12.41
N ASP A 13 9.51 -13.10 13.00
CA ASP A 13 8.61 -14.21 13.34
C ASP A 13 7.90 -14.70 12.07
N LYS A 14 8.28 -15.90 11.58
CA LYS A 14 7.68 -16.54 10.40
C LYS A 14 6.17 -16.70 10.52
N ASN A 15 5.64 -16.81 11.74
CA ASN A 15 4.20 -16.89 11.98
C ASN A 15 3.50 -15.55 11.79
N VAL A 16 4.19 -14.45 12.00
CA VAL A 16 3.66 -13.09 11.83
C VAL A 16 3.52 -12.72 10.36
N GLY A 17 4.45 -13.13 9.51
CA GLY A 17 4.32 -13.00 8.05
C GLY A 17 3.09 -13.72 7.50
N ALA A 18 2.72 -14.86 8.08
CA ALA A 18 1.50 -15.60 7.71
C ALA A 18 0.22 -14.92 8.22
N VAL A 19 0.26 -14.29 9.39
CA VAL A 19 -0.89 -13.57 9.98
C VAL A 19 -1.21 -12.27 9.22
N PHE A 20 -0.21 -11.66 8.57
CA PHE A 20 -0.38 -10.42 7.81
C PHE A 20 -0.43 -10.60 6.29
N SER A 21 -0.34 -11.83 5.78
CA SER A 21 -0.62 -12.07 4.37
C SER A 21 -2.11 -11.80 4.12
N ALA A 22 -2.40 -10.86 3.22
CA ALA A 22 -3.76 -10.59 2.80
C ALA A 22 -4.36 -11.88 2.22
N GLY A 23 -5.38 -12.42 2.86
CA GLY A 23 -6.12 -13.55 2.32
C GLY A 23 -6.72 -13.20 0.95
N ARG A 24 -6.95 -14.21 0.09
CA ARG A 24 -7.51 -14.02 -1.26
C ARG A 24 -8.73 -13.10 -1.30
N ASN A 25 -9.59 -13.18 -0.28
CA ASN A 25 -10.78 -12.34 -0.18
C ASN A 25 -10.47 -10.85 0.07
N VAL A 26 -9.46 -10.55 0.89
CA VAL A 26 -8.97 -9.18 1.11
C VAL A 26 -8.42 -8.61 -0.18
N ILE A 27 -7.53 -9.36 -0.84
CA ILE A 27 -6.91 -8.96 -2.11
C ILE A 27 -8.00 -8.67 -3.14
N LYS A 28 -8.94 -9.60 -3.35
CA LYS A 28 -10.04 -9.43 -4.30
C LYS A 28 -10.79 -8.12 -4.04
N LYS A 29 -11.23 -7.89 -2.80
CA LYS A 29 -11.98 -6.68 -2.42
C LYS A 29 -11.17 -5.39 -2.58
N MET A 30 -9.87 -5.40 -2.29
CA MET A 30 -9.01 -4.24 -2.54
C MET A 30 -8.94 -3.92 -4.03
N LEU A 31 -8.74 -4.93 -4.87
CA LEU A 31 -8.59 -4.77 -6.32
C LEU A 31 -9.90 -4.37 -7.03
N GLU A 32 -11.06 -4.73 -6.49
CA GLU A 32 -12.38 -4.28 -6.99
C GLU A 32 -12.55 -2.75 -6.94
N SER A 33 -11.75 -2.07 -6.11
CA SER A 33 -11.77 -0.60 -6.02
C SER A 33 -10.96 0.09 -7.12
N ILE A 34 -10.22 -0.66 -7.95
CA ILE A 34 -9.32 -0.15 -9.00
C ILE A 34 -9.98 -0.30 -10.36
N ASP A 35 -10.04 0.79 -11.13
CA ASP A 35 -10.40 0.75 -12.55
C ASP A 35 -9.12 0.51 -13.39
N PHE A 36 -8.81 -0.75 -13.63
CA PHE A 36 -7.60 -1.13 -14.36
C PHE A 36 -7.58 -0.68 -15.82
N ASN A 37 -8.73 -0.34 -16.40
CA ASN A 37 -8.80 0.19 -17.76
C ASN A 37 -8.27 1.63 -17.86
N LYS A 38 -8.27 2.36 -16.74
CA LYS A 38 -7.85 3.76 -16.67
C LYS A 38 -6.57 3.98 -15.88
N ALA A 39 -6.21 3.05 -14.98
CA ALA A 39 -5.05 3.17 -14.12
C ALA A 39 -3.76 3.11 -14.93
N CYS A 40 -2.97 4.19 -14.90
CA CYS A 40 -1.67 4.29 -15.56
C CYS A 40 -0.51 4.29 -14.55
N LEU A 41 -0.66 5.00 -13.43
CA LEU A 41 0.38 5.12 -12.40
C LEU A 41 -0.15 4.63 -11.06
N LEU A 42 0.41 3.52 -10.60
CA LEU A 42 0.06 2.90 -9.33
C LEU A 42 1.27 2.89 -8.40
N VAL A 43 0.99 3.00 -7.11
CA VAL A 43 2.01 2.90 -6.05
C VAL A 43 1.56 1.87 -5.03
N GLU A 44 2.46 0.99 -4.61
CA GLU A 44 2.23 0.05 -3.52
C GLU A 44 3.19 0.34 -2.36
N TYR A 45 2.64 0.46 -1.16
CA TYR A 45 3.40 0.63 0.08
C TYR A 45 3.45 -0.68 0.85
N GLY A 46 4.66 -1.17 1.08
CA GLY A 46 4.93 -2.38 1.85
C GLY A 46 4.48 -3.66 1.14
N PRO A 47 4.92 -3.92 -0.12
CA PRO A 47 4.53 -5.11 -0.88
C PRO A 47 4.91 -6.42 -0.19
N GLY A 48 5.88 -6.40 0.73
CA GLY A 48 6.41 -7.61 1.35
C GLY A 48 6.94 -8.58 0.30
N LYS A 49 6.39 -9.81 0.30
CA LYS A 49 6.75 -10.84 -0.69
C LYS A 49 6.13 -10.64 -2.08
N GLY A 50 5.42 -9.55 -2.32
CA GLY A 50 4.87 -9.21 -3.61
C GLY A 50 3.56 -9.92 -4.00
N VAL A 51 2.79 -10.41 -3.01
CA VAL A 51 1.52 -11.10 -3.31
C VAL A 51 0.52 -10.16 -3.98
N ILE A 52 0.31 -8.95 -3.44
CA ILE A 52 -0.58 -7.96 -4.06
C ILE A 52 0.07 -7.41 -5.33
N THR A 53 1.38 -7.16 -5.33
CA THR A 53 2.16 -6.73 -6.50
C THR A 53 1.86 -7.61 -7.71
N THR A 54 1.95 -8.94 -7.57
CA THR A 54 1.68 -9.89 -8.65
C THR A 54 0.24 -9.75 -9.16
N HIS A 55 -0.74 -9.69 -8.27
CA HIS A 55 -2.14 -9.52 -8.67
C HIS A 55 -2.45 -8.16 -9.31
N LEU A 56 -1.72 -7.09 -8.96
CA LEU A 56 -1.79 -5.80 -9.64
C LEU A 56 -1.25 -5.93 -11.07
N LEU A 57 -0.04 -6.48 -11.24
CA LEU A 57 0.62 -6.65 -12.53
C LEU A 57 -0.21 -7.52 -13.50
N GLU A 58 -0.85 -8.60 -13.01
CA GLU A 58 -1.74 -9.46 -13.80
C GLU A 58 -2.92 -8.71 -14.44
N ARG A 59 -3.36 -7.60 -13.82
CA ARG A 59 -4.57 -6.85 -14.22
C ARG A 59 -4.28 -5.50 -14.84
N MET A 60 -3.07 -4.97 -14.63
CA MET A 60 -2.65 -3.68 -15.16
C MET A 60 -2.52 -3.70 -16.68
N ARG A 61 -2.80 -2.56 -17.28
CA ARG A 61 -2.52 -2.29 -18.69
C ARG A 61 -1.03 -2.48 -18.98
N LYS A 62 -0.69 -2.77 -20.24
CA LYS A 62 0.71 -2.91 -20.67
C LYS A 62 1.53 -1.63 -20.56
N ASP A 63 0.89 -0.48 -20.68
CA ASP A 63 1.49 0.86 -20.61
C ASP A 63 1.44 1.49 -19.20
N ALA A 64 0.90 0.79 -18.20
CA ALA A 64 0.87 1.26 -16.83
C ALA A 64 2.17 0.93 -16.08
N VAL A 65 2.48 1.71 -15.04
CA VAL A 65 3.67 1.50 -14.18
C VAL A 65 3.27 1.33 -12.73
N LEU A 66 3.88 0.36 -12.07
CA LEU A 66 3.74 0.09 -10.64
C LEU A 66 5.03 0.41 -9.89
N PHE A 67 5.00 1.42 -9.03
CA PHE A 67 6.08 1.72 -8.10
C PHE A 67 5.81 1.03 -6.76
N VAL A 68 6.76 0.24 -6.25
CA VAL A 68 6.64 -0.39 -4.94
C VAL A 68 7.69 0.14 -3.98
N PHE A 69 7.29 0.47 -2.75
CA PHE A 69 8.15 0.99 -1.68
C PHE A 69 8.24 -0.05 -0.57
N GLU A 70 9.45 -0.62 -0.38
CA GLU A 70 9.74 -1.63 0.63
C GLU A 70 11.02 -1.29 1.37
N THR A 71 10.99 -1.39 2.70
CA THR A 71 12.16 -1.08 3.56
C THR A 71 12.98 -2.31 3.93
N ASN A 72 12.40 -3.50 3.80
CA ASN A 72 13.05 -4.75 4.14
C ASN A 72 13.83 -5.29 2.95
N GLU A 73 15.16 -5.31 3.06
CA GLU A 73 16.06 -5.79 2.00
C GLU A 73 15.79 -7.25 1.59
N MET A 74 15.33 -8.11 2.50
CA MET A 74 14.98 -9.49 2.16
C MET A 74 13.78 -9.53 1.21
N PHE A 75 12.75 -8.72 1.48
CA PHE A 75 11.59 -8.62 0.61
C PHE A 75 11.93 -7.92 -0.71
N VAL A 76 12.80 -6.93 -0.70
CA VAL A 76 13.33 -6.33 -1.94
C VAL A 76 13.98 -7.38 -2.83
N LYS A 77 14.80 -8.29 -2.25
CA LYS A 77 15.41 -9.39 -3.00
C LYS A 77 14.36 -10.37 -3.58
N GLU A 78 13.29 -10.66 -2.82
CA GLU A 78 12.18 -11.49 -3.33
C GLU A 78 11.44 -10.79 -4.48
N LEU A 79 11.16 -9.48 -4.35
CA LEU A 79 10.50 -8.68 -5.38
C LEU A 79 11.31 -8.61 -6.68
N LEU A 80 12.64 -8.58 -6.62
CA LEU A 80 13.51 -8.59 -7.80
C LEU A 80 13.39 -9.87 -8.65
N ASN A 81 12.80 -10.95 -8.11
CA ASN A 81 12.50 -12.15 -8.88
C ASN A 81 11.23 -11.99 -9.76
N ILE A 82 10.41 -10.96 -9.52
CA ILE A 82 9.26 -10.62 -10.35
C ILE A 82 9.78 -9.92 -11.60
N ARG A 83 9.75 -10.65 -12.74
CA ARG A 83 10.25 -10.14 -14.03
C ARG A 83 9.08 -9.48 -14.78
N ASP A 84 8.86 -8.20 -14.53
CA ASP A 84 7.87 -7.40 -15.23
C ASP A 84 8.43 -5.98 -15.42
N GLU A 85 8.50 -5.52 -16.67
CA GLU A 85 9.07 -4.22 -17.04
C GLU A 85 8.27 -3.02 -16.51
N ARG A 86 7.02 -3.25 -16.12
CA ARG A 86 6.15 -2.24 -15.52
C ARG A 86 6.41 -2.04 -14.02
N LEU A 87 7.21 -2.92 -13.39
CA LEU A 87 7.50 -2.90 -11.96
C LEU A 87 8.76 -2.10 -11.65
N VAL A 88 8.63 -1.08 -10.82
CA VAL A 88 9.75 -0.29 -10.30
C VAL A 88 9.86 -0.48 -8.78
N ILE A 89 10.91 -1.17 -8.35
CA ILE A 89 11.16 -1.47 -6.94
C ILE A 89 12.04 -0.38 -6.33
N ILE A 90 11.59 0.20 -5.21
CA ILE A 90 12.27 1.28 -4.50
C ILE A 90 12.48 0.84 -3.05
N ASN A 91 13.75 0.63 -2.67
CA ASN A 91 14.11 0.26 -1.30
C ASN A 91 14.13 1.49 -0.39
N GLU A 92 12.93 2.00 -0.04
CA GLU A 92 12.75 3.21 0.74
C GLU A 92 11.45 3.19 1.55
N ASP A 93 11.38 4.03 2.60
CA ASP A 93 10.15 4.22 3.37
C ASP A 93 9.08 4.92 2.51
N ALA A 94 7.87 4.38 2.50
CA ALA A 94 6.70 4.96 1.84
C ALA A 94 6.45 6.42 2.23
N TYR A 95 6.90 6.85 3.41
CA TYR A 95 6.90 8.26 3.81
C TYR A 95 7.62 9.17 2.80
N ASN A 96 8.63 8.66 2.11
CA ASN A 96 9.43 9.38 1.12
C ASN A 96 8.87 9.28 -0.31
N ALA A 97 7.81 8.50 -0.54
CA ALA A 97 7.30 8.19 -1.87
C ALA A 97 7.02 9.44 -2.72
N GLN A 98 6.29 10.43 -2.18
CA GLN A 98 5.99 11.67 -2.90
C GLN A 98 7.26 12.40 -3.37
N THR A 99 8.25 12.50 -2.50
CA THR A 99 9.51 13.21 -2.78
C THR A 99 10.34 12.46 -3.81
N ILE A 100 10.44 11.13 -3.68
CA ILE A 100 11.22 10.28 -4.59
C ILE A 100 10.59 10.27 -5.98
N LEU A 101 9.28 10.06 -6.09
CA LEU A 101 8.57 10.06 -7.37
C LEU A 101 8.73 11.40 -8.09
N LYS A 102 8.59 12.52 -7.36
CA LYS A 102 8.79 13.85 -7.94
C LYS A 102 10.22 14.09 -8.41
N ASN A 103 11.20 13.82 -7.56
CA ASN A 103 12.58 14.23 -7.83
C ASN A 103 13.29 13.30 -8.79
N ARG A 104 13.12 11.96 -8.62
CA ARG A 104 13.83 10.94 -9.40
C ARG A 104 13.09 10.57 -10.69
N TYR A 105 11.76 10.47 -10.63
CA TYR A 105 10.94 9.99 -11.76
C TYR A 105 10.15 11.10 -12.46
N LYS A 106 10.17 12.35 -11.93
CA LYS A 106 9.39 13.48 -12.44
C LYS A 106 7.87 13.28 -12.39
N ILE A 107 7.41 12.38 -11.51
CA ILE A 107 6.01 12.07 -11.29
C ILE A 107 5.49 12.89 -10.11
N ASN A 108 4.51 13.74 -10.37
CA ASN A 108 3.89 14.59 -9.35
C ASN A 108 2.62 13.98 -8.77
N LYS A 109 1.92 13.16 -9.54
CA LYS A 109 0.62 12.58 -9.20
C LYS A 109 0.51 11.14 -9.70
N VAL A 110 -0.30 10.34 -8.99
CA VAL A 110 -0.59 8.95 -9.35
C VAL A 110 -2.09 8.68 -9.23
N ASP A 111 -2.57 7.62 -9.86
CA ASP A 111 -3.99 7.29 -9.89
C ASP A 111 -4.40 6.50 -8.64
N TYR A 112 -3.55 5.59 -8.20
CA TYR A 112 -3.84 4.73 -7.06
C TYR A 112 -2.63 4.59 -6.14
N VAL A 113 -2.90 4.59 -4.84
CA VAL A 113 -1.95 4.14 -3.83
C VAL A 113 -2.58 2.98 -3.07
N ILE A 114 -1.94 1.83 -3.12
CA ILE A 114 -2.31 0.62 -2.41
C ILE A 114 -1.37 0.45 -1.22
N SER A 115 -1.87 0.14 -0.03
CA SER A 115 -1.01 0.01 1.14
C SER A 115 -1.35 -1.22 1.97
N THR A 116 -0.31 -1.98 2.28
CA THR A 116 -0.38 -3.09 3.23
C THR A 116 0.45 -2.81 4.50
N ILE A 117 0.92 -1.58 4.65
CA ILE A 117 1.67 -1.18 5.84
C ILE A 117 0.77 -1.28 7.07
N PRO A 118 1.22 -1.95 8.14
CA PRO A 118 0.48 -2.01 9.39
C PRO A 118 0.59 -0.68 10.15
N PHE A 119 -0.36 0.22 9.93
CA PHE A 119 -0.37 1.55 10.55
C PHE A 119 -0.43 1.51 12.09
N THR A 120 -0.78 0.38 12.69
CA THR A 120 -0.77 0.18 14.14
C THR A 120 0.61 0.37 14.77
N PHE A 121 1.69 0.11 14.02
CA PHE A 121 3.07 0.27 14.51
C PHE A 121 3.61 1.70 14.38
N PHE A 122 2.88 2.59 13.71
CA PHE A 122 3.28 3.98 13.61
C PHE A 122 2.69 4.80 14.75
N ASP A 123 3.43 5.79 15.22
CA ASP A 123 2.86 6.81 16.09
C ASP A 123 1.79 7.65 15.33
N ARG A 124 1.01 8.42 16.10
CA ARG A 124 -0.08 9.24 15.53
C ARG A 124 0.43 10.27 14.53
N ARG A 125 1.62 10.84 14.76
CA ARG A 125 2.20 11.87 13.88
C ARG A 125 2.62 11.25 12.54
N LYS A 126 3.30 10.10 12.57
CA LYS A 126 3.72 9.38 11.35
C LYS A 126 2.52 8.93 10.55
N ARG A 127 1.49 8.34 11.18
CA ARG A 127 0.22 7.98 10.50
C ARG A 127 -0.39 9.16 9.76
N LYS A 128 -0.60 10.29 10.46
CA LYS A 128 -1.16 11.51 9.87
C LYS A 128 -0.32 12.01 8.69
N ARG A 129 1.01 12.00 8.81
CA ARG A 129 1.91 12.46 7.76
C ARG A 129 1.89 11.55 6.53
N VAL A 130 1.93 10.22 6.71
CA VAL A 130 1.86 9.28 5.58
C VAL A 130 0.55 9.46 4.83
N ILE A 131 -0.60 9.47 5.53
CA ILE A 131 -1.91 9.65 4.93
C ILE A 131 -2.02 11.00 4.19
N SER A 132 -1.50 12.09 4.79
CA SER A 132 -1.51 13.41 4.17
C SER A 132 -0.65 13.48 2.90
N LYS A 133 0.56 12.89 2.93
CA LYS A 133 1.44 12.82 1.74
C LYS A 133 0.83 11.94 0.65
N THR A 134 0.18 10.84 1.02
CA THR A 134 -0.55 9.98 0.08
C THR A 134 -1.68 10.75 -0.60
N TYR A 135 -2.49 11.49 0.15
CA TYR A 135 -3.51 12.35 -0.43
C TYR A 135 -2.91 13.37 -1.42
N ASN A 136 -1.80 14.01 -1.04
CA ASN A 136 -1.15 15.00 -1.91
C ASN A 136 -0.55 14.37 -3.17
N LEU A 137 -0.13 13.11 -3.11
CA LEU A 137 0.41 12.36 -4.24
C LEU A 137 -0.68 11.93 -5.24
N LEU A 138 -1.92 11.73 -4.81
CA LEU A 138 -3.01 11.29 -5.68
C LEU A 138 -3.49 12.37 -6.65
N ASN A 139 -3.86 11.94 -7.85
CA ASN A 139 -4.68 12.71 -8.78
C ASN A 139 -6.04 13.05 -8.18
N GLU A 140 -6.77 14.01 -8.77
CA GLU A 140 -8.19 14.20 -8.48
C GLU A 140 -8.95 12.92 -8.86
N ASN A 141 -9.86 12.48 -7.98
CA ASN A 141 -10.53 11.17 -8.02
C ASN A 141 -9.60 9.95 -7.85
N GLY A 142 -8.30 10.17 -7.61
CA GLY A 142 -7.36 9.11 -7.26
C GLY A 142 -7.72 8.45 -5.92
N LYS A 143 -7.34 7.18 -5.74
CA LYS A 143 -7.77 6.42 -4.58
C LYS A 143 -6.59 5.91 -3.74
N PHE A 144 -6.74 6.04 -2.44
CA PHE A 144 -5.92 5.34 -1.44
C PHE A 144 -6.67 4.13 -0.92
N ILE A 145 -6.13 2.94 -1.13
CA ILE A 145 -6.73 1.66 -0.75
C ILE A 145 -5.82 0.96 0.24
N THR A 146 -6.34 0.61 1.41
CA THR A 146 -5.57 -0.11 2.42
C THR A 146 -6.45 -1.07 3.19
N TYR A 147 -5.89 -2.19 3.66
CA TYR A 147 -6.55 -3.02 4.65
C TYR A 147 -5.85 -2.93 6.01
N GLN A 148 -6.61 -3.02 7.07
CA GLN A 148 -6.14 -3.00 8.45
C GLN A 148 -6.98 -3.97 9.28
N TYR A 149 -6.43 -4.41 10.41
CA TYR A 149 -7.17 -5.22 11.38
C TYR A 149 -7.85 -4.38 12.46
N THR A 150 -7.69 -3.06 12.41
CA THR A 150 -8.28 -2.10 13.36
C THR A 150 -8.82 -0.88 12.64
N GLY A 151 -9.76 -0.18 13.27
CA GLY A 151 -10.32 1.08 12.74
C GLY A 151 -9.44 2.32 12.95
N LEU A 152 -8.20 2.15 13.42
CA LEU A 152 -7.31 3.22 13.92
C LEU A 152 -7.09 4.38 12.94
N ILE A 153 -7.04 4.09 11.63
CA ILE A 153 -6.79 5.11 10.61
C ILE A 153 -8.06 5.70 9.99
N TYR A 154 -9.23 5.16 10.32
CA TYR A 154 -10.50 5.59 9.71
C TYR A 154 -10.72 7.10 9.79
N GLN A 155 -10.59 7.67 11.00
CA GLN A 155 -10.80 9.10 11.19
C GLN A 155 -9.79 9.97 10.41
N LEU A 156 -8.54 9.50 10.29
CA LEU A 156 -7.51 10.23 9.53
C LEU A 156 -7.83 10.23 8.03
N ILE A 157 -8.33 9.11 7.50
CA ILE A 157 -8.76 9.02 6.10
C ILE A 157 -9.99 9.90 5.90
N LYS A 158 -11.02 9.77 6.76
CA LYS A 158 -12.27 10.54 6.67
C LYS A 158 -12.06 12.06 6.74
N GLN A 159 -11.11 12.52 7.53
CA GLN A 159 -10.79 13.94 7.66
C GLN A 159 -10.01 14.49 6.46
N ARG A 160 -9.32 13.63 5.72
CA ARG A 160 -8.40 14.08 4.67
C ARG A 160 -8.96 13.88 3.25
N PHE A 161 -9.73 12.83 3.02
CA PHE A 161 -10.28 12.47 1.72
C PHE A 161 -11.71 12.99 1.55
N HIS A 162 -12.10 13.33 0.33
CA HIS A 162 -13.45 13.83 0.05
C HIS A 162 -14.52 12.76 0.30
N GLN A 163 -14.19 11.51 -0.04
CA GLN A 163 -15.06 10.36 0.22
C GLN A 163 -14.25 9.22 0.86
N THR A 164 -14.86 8.53 1.80
CA THR A 164 -14.28 7.32 2.41
C THR A 164 -15.27 6.18 2.34
N ARG A 165 -14.84 5.06 1.76
CA ARG A 165 -15.59 3.80 1.75
C ARG A 165 -14.92 2.81 2.70
N VAL A 166 -15.75 2.00 3.37
CA VAL A 166 -15.28 0.97 4.31
C VAL A 166 -15.95 -0.33 3.95
N MET A 167 -15.16 -1.40 3.82
CA MET A 167 -15.65 -2.75 3.54
C MET A 167 -15.04 -3.72 4.54
N ALA A 168 -15.84 -4.66 5.04
CA ALA A 168 -15.34 -5.75 5.89
C ALA A 168 -14.99 -6.97 5.04
N ALA A 169 -13.83 -7.58 5.32
CA ALA A 169 -13.42 -8.86 4.78
C ALA A 169 -13.55 -9.93 5.89
N VAL A 170 -14.79 -10.33 6.17
CA VAL A 170 -15.14 -11.21 7.29
C VAL A 170 -14.64 -12.65 7.13
N LEU A 171 -14.43 -13.11 5.90
CA LEU A 171 -13.88 -14.44 5.60
C LEU A 171 -12.35 -14.51 5.77
N ASN A 172 -11.71 -13.43 6.16
CA ASN A 172 -10.29 -13.41 6.53
C ASN A 172 -10.15 -13.72 8.03
N ILE A 173 -9.11 -14.44 8.41
CA ILE A 173 -8.82 -14.76 9.82
C ILE A 173 -7.43 -14.19 10.17
N PRO A 174 -7.37 -13.17 11.05
CA PRO A 174 -8.49 -12.43 11.63
C PRO A 174 -9.25 -11.57 10.58
N PRO A 175 -10.51 -11.17 10.83
CA PRO A 175 -11.27 -10.30 9.93
C PRO A 175 -10.53 -8.99 9.66
N ALA A 176 -10.53 -8.54 8.41
CA ALA A 176 -9.87 -7.31 8.00
C ALA A 176 -10.88 -6.24 7.58
N ILE A 177 -10.50 -4.99 7.73
CA ILE A 177 -11.25 -3.81 7.31
C ILE A 177 -10.50 -3.16 6.15
N ILE A 178 -11.18 -2.97 5.04
CA ILE A 178 -10.63 -2.28 3.86
C ILE A 178 -11.15 -0.85 3.86
N PHE A 179 -10.23 0.09 3.79
CA PHE A 179 -10.51 1.50 3.68
C PHE A 179 -10.15 1.98 2.28
N THR A 180 -11.05 2.72 1.64
CA THR A 180 -10.78 3.42 0.38
C THR A 180 -11.05 4.90 0.58
N GLY A 181 -10.02 5.72 0.56
CA GLY A 181 -10.12 7.17 0.50
C GLY A 181 -10.08 7.63 -0.95
N ILE A 182 -11.03 8.48 -1.35
CA ILE A 182 -11.12 9.07 -2.69
C ILE A 182 -10.82 10.57 -2.56
N LYS A 183 -9.86 11.04 -3.35
CA LYS A 183 -9.47 12.45 -3.40
C LYS A 183 -10.43 13.28 -4.22
#